data_bd73c89d295486086eb4acda44cf7f98
#
_entry.id   bd73c89d295486086eb4acda44cf7f98
#
_cell.length_a   1.000
_cell.length_b   1.000
_cell.length_c   1.000
_cell.angle_alpha   90.00
_cell.angle_beta   90.00
_cell.angle_gamma   90.00
#
_symmetry.space_group_name_H-M   'P 1'
#
loop_
_entity.id
_entity.type
_entity.pdbx_description
1 polymer ?
#
loop_
_entity_poly.entity_id
_entity_poly.type
_entity_poly.pdbx_seq_one_letter_code
_entity_poly.pdbx_strand_id
1 'polypeptide(L)'
;MVSSGNAIYGSDEKKAIKNEINQLINQTAQILNTNFDGKYIFGGTKSLSKPVGVEKDSNGNNILVFKDADGNSFNEEGKAYIKNTDGTIERDANGNLKVEANSKPEYENLLKQMKSSLSVEVSNGVNMDYNVCAPNILISKKGTNAMKLLNDVVNNLDKENSSEVLNNNLADMDLFIANINNIRGEVGSKQNRMETAKTQNEDQNSSMKEILSKTEDVDMAEKTIELATLQSVYVASLQVSAAIIQKSLVDFI
;
A
#
# COMPACT_ATOMS: atom_id res chain seq x y z
N MET A 1 9.06 -19.70 19.92
CA MET A 1 8.86 -19.12 21.25
C MET A 1 8.34 -20.13 22.26
N VAL A 2 7.21 -20.77 22.04
CA VAL A 2 6.70 -21.81 22.97
C VAL A 2 7.74 -22.90 23.19
N SER A 3 8.42 -23.36 22.16
CA SER A 3 9.49 -24.35 22.26
C SER A 3 10.67 -23.85 23.08
N SER A 4 11.09 -22.61 22.96
CA SER A 4 12.26 -22.05 23.66
C SER A 4 12.00 -21.69 25.12
N GLY A 5 10.72 -21.56 25.53
CA GLY A 5 10.31 -21.38 26.92
C GLY A 5 10.36 -22.65 27.76
N ASN A 6 10.51 -23.82 27.17
CA ASN A 6 10.69 -25.08 27.90
C ASN A 6 12.12 -25.17 28.51
N ALA A 7 12.21 -25.35 29.80
CA ALA A 7 13.50 -25.47 30.55
C ALA A 7 14.39 -26.65 30.08
N ILE A 8 13.92 -27.47 29.16
CA ILE A 8 14.57 -28.69 28.65
C ILE A 8 15.56 -28.40 27.53
N TYR A 9 15.47 -27.22 26.87
CA TYR A 9 16.33 -26.90 25.73
C TYR A 9 17.74 -26.50 26.17
N GLY A 10 18.73 -27.21 25.63
CA GLY A 10 20.16 -26.94 25.85
C GLY A 10 20.61 -25.65 25.13
N SER A 11 21.88 -25.29 25.34
CA SER A 11 22.48 -24.09 24.71
C SER A 11 22.48 -24.13 23.21
N ASP A 12 22.62 -25.31 22.62
CA ASP A 12 22.70 -25.46 21.14
C ASP A 12 21.34 -25.29 20.47
N GLU A 13 20.27 -25.78 21.07
CA GLU A 13 18.91 -25.58 20.59
C GLU A 13 18.48 -24.10 20.68
N LYS A 14 18.83 -23.43 21.80
CA LYS A 14 18.58 -21.97 21.94
C LYS A 14 19.32 -21.18 20.88
N LYS A 15 20.55 -21.54 20.53
CA LYS A 15 21.35 -20.92 19.48
C LYS A 15 20.74 -21.17 18.10
N ALA A 16 20.22 -22.37 17.83
CA ALA A 16 19.54 -22.68 16.59
C ALA A 16 18.26 -21.82 16.43
N ILE A 17 17.43 -21.72 17.48
CA ILE A 17 16.21 -20.88 17.49
C ILE A 17 16.57 -19.41 17.28
N LYS A 18 17.63 -18.92 17.94
CA LYS A 18 18.13 -17.55 17.77
C LYS A 18 18.53 -17.27 16.31
N ASN A 19 19.23 -18.20 15.67
CA ASN A 19 19.62 -18.07 14.27
C ASN A 19 18.39 -18.03 13.35
N GLU A 20 17.38 -18.85 13.63
CA GLU A 20 16.14 -18.84 12.87
C GLU A 20 15.39 -17.51 13.00
N ILE A 21 15.29 -16.95 14.24
CA ILE A 21 14.67 -15.64 14.46
C ILE A 21 15.44 -14.54 13.72
N ASN A 22 16.77 -14.58 13.72
CA ASN A 22 17.58 -13.63 12.96
C ASN A 22 17.29 -13.72 11.45
N GLN A 23 17.05 -14.91 10.91
CA GLN A 23 16.64 -15.09 9.51
C GLN A 23 15.22 -14.55 9.26
N LEU A 24 14.28 -14.79 10.16
CA LEU A 24 12.93 -14.25 10.09
C LEU A 24 12.90 -12.72 10.13
N ILE A 25 13.78 -12.09 10.91
CA ILE A 25 13.96 -10.64 10.93
C ILE A 25 14.40 -10.14 9.53
N ASN A 26 15.38 -10.80 8.90
CA ASN A 26 15.81 -10.46 7.55
C ASN A 26 14.67 -10.62 6.53
N GLN A 27 13.93 -11.72 6.60
CA GLN A 27 12.80 -11.97 5.72
C GLN A 27 11.68 -10.93 5.90
N THR A 28 11.39 -10.55 7.15
CA THR A 28 10.43 -9.50 7.46
C THR A 28 10.84 -8.17 6.85
N ALA A 29 12.12 -7.80 6.97
CA ALA A 29 12.64 -6.59 6.34
C ALA A 29 12.53 -6.64 4.80
N GLN A 30 12.80 -7.78 4.18
CA GLN A 30 12.64 -7.96 2.73
C GLN A 30 11.18 -7.78 2.30
N ILE A 31 10.24 -8.39 3.02
CA ILE A 31 8.80 -8.25 2.74
C ILE A 31 8.37 -6.78 2.87
N LEU A 32 8.75 -6.10 3.96
CA LEU A 32 8.41 -4.71 4.19
C LEU A 32 9.10 -3.74 3.20
N ASN A 33 10.17 -4.18 2.55
CA ASN A 33 10.86 -3.46 1.48
C ASN A 33 10.42 -3.94 0.09
N THR A 34 9.26 -4.57 -0.04
CA THR A 34 8.74 -4.94 -1.37
C THR A 34 8.56 -3.68 -2.20
N ASN A 35 9.10 -3.73 -3.42
CA ASN A 35 9.05 -2.64 -4.39
C ASN A 35 8.13 -3.04 -5.55
N PHE A 36 7.31 -2.09 -5.98
CA PHE A 36 6.48 -2.19 -7.16
C PHE A 36 6.60 -0.90 -7.97
N ASP A 37 7.00 -1.02 -9.21
CA ASP A 37 7.21 0.11 -10.13
C ASP A 37 8.11 1.21 -9.54
N GLY A 38 9.23 0.81 -8.92
CA GLY A 38 10.20 1.73 -8.30
C GLY A 38 9.76 2.31 -6.95
N LYS A 39 8.59 1.94 -6.42
CA LYS A 39 8.06 2.46 -5.17
C LYS A 39 7.94 1.37 -4.11
N TYR A 40 8.33 1.68 -2.88
CA TYR A 40 8.17 0.78 -1.74
C TYR A 40 6.73 0.85 -1.22
N ILE A 41 5.98 -0.26 -1.36
CA ILE A 41 4.54 -0.30 -1.11
C ILE A 41 4.16 -0.05 0.36
N PHE A 42 5.06 -0.34 1.30
CA PHE A 42 4.87 -0.12 2.73
C PHE A 42 5.49 1.18 3.25
N GLY A 43 6.02 2.02 2.36
CA GLY A 43 6.71 3.26 2.70
C GLY A 43 5.79 4.46 3.02
N GLY A 44 4.47 4.33 2.87
CA GLY A 44 3.54 5.47 2.96
C GLY A 44 3.82 6.48 1.86
N THR A 45 3.83 7.77 2.20
CA THR A 45 4.22 8.83 1.24
C THR A 45 5.72 8.87 0.96
N LYS A 46 6.56 8.27 1.83
CA LYS A 46 8.00 8.03 1.60
C LYS A 46 8.21 6.75 0.78
N SER A 47 7.75 6.73 -0.46
CA SER A 47 7.76 5.52 -1.30
C SER A 47 9.06 5.30 -2.09
N LEU A 48 9.98 6.27 -2.16
CA LEU A 48 11.19 6.20 -2.99
C LEU A 48 12.41 5.60 -2.28
N SER A 49 12.35 5.41 -0.96
CA SER A 49 13.45 4.81 -0.18
C SER A 49 12.91 3.70 0.73
N LYS A 50 13.80 2.75 1.06
CA LYS A 50 13.46 1.61 1.91
C LYS A 50 12.90 2.07 3.25
N PRO A 51 11.69 1.64 3.65
CA PRO A 51 11.13 2.02 4.95
C PRO A 51 11.84 1.39 6.14
N VAL A 52 12.37 0.17 5.98
CA VAL A 52 13.02 -0.56 7.06
C VAL A 52 14.36 -1.13 6.61
N GLY A 53 15.20 -1.45 7.56
CA GLY A 53 16.46 -2.14 7.34
C GLY A 53 16.78 -3.10 8.46
N VAL A 54 17.83 -3.89 8.29
CA VAL A 54 18.39 -4.75 9.33
C VAL A 54 19.78 -4.23 9.67
N GLU A 55 20.02 -4.03 10.94
CA GLU A 55 21.32 -3.67 11.53
C GLU A 55 21.77 -4.80 12.45
N LYS A 56 23.04 -4.83 12.79
CA LYS A 56 23.56 -5.72 13.81
C LYS A 56 23.75 -4.97 15.12
N ASP A 57 23.45 -5.64 16.22
CA ASP A 57 23.83 -5.14 17.54
C ASP A 57 25.26 -5.58 17.95
N SER A 58 25.70 -5.11 19.11
CA SER A 58 27.00 -5.47 19.67
C SER A 58 27.18 -6.98 19.97
N ASN A 59 26.06 -7.74 20.02
CA ASN A 59 26.07 -9.20 20.21
C ASN A 59 25.98 -9.98 18.89
N GLY A 60 25.99 -9.28 17.74
CA GLY A 60 25.87 -9.88 16.41
C GLY A 60 24.45 -10.28 15.99
N ASN A 61 23.43 -9.91 16.75
CA ASN A 61 22.03 -10.18 16.42
C ASN A 61 21.49 -9.19 15.40
N ASN A 62 20.57 -9.66 14.57
CA ASN A 62 19.85 -8.81 13.62
C ASN A 62 18.76 -8.02 14.34
N ILE A 63 18.67 -6.73 14.03
CA ILE A 63 17.70 -5.82 14.57
C ILE A 63 16.96 -5.15 13.40
N LEU A 64 15.64 -5.19 13.44
CA LEU A 64 14.79 -4.46 12.51
C LEU A 64 14.76 -2.99 12.94
N VAL A 65 15.04 -2.07 12.02
CA VAL A 65 15.09 -0.62 12.26
C VAL A 65 14.39 0.15 11.16
N PHE A 66 13.90 1.34 11.45
CA PHE A 66 13.48 2.27 10.39
C PHE A 66 14.70 2.92 9.74
N LYS A 67 14.58 3.23 8.45
CA LYS A 67 15.66 3.84 7.67
C LYS A 67 15.20 5.18 7.08
N ASP A 68 16.13 6.17 7.09
CA ASP A 68 15.96 7.37 6.27
C ASP A 68 16.41 7.14 4.82
N ALA A 69 16.46 8.19 4.00
CA ALA A 69 16.91 8.10 2.60
C ALA A 69 18.43 7.86 2.50
N ASP A 70 19.19 8.32 3.48
CA ASP A 70 20.66 8.22 3.55
C ASP A 70 21.12 6.90 4.18
N GLY A 71 20.17 6.07 4.63
CA GLY A 71 20.45 4.78 5.26
C GLY A 71 20.73 4.84 6.76
N ASN A 72 20.50 5.98 7.43
CA ASN A 72 20.61 6.07 8.87
C ASN A 72 19.44 5.37 9.56
N SER A 73 19.69 4.85 10.75
CA SER A 73 18.74 4.05 11.51
C SER A 73 18.14 4.83 12.66
N PHE A 74 16.83 4.71 12.82
CA PHE A 74 16.10 5.34 13.92
C PHE A 74 14.97 4.44 14.43
N ASN A 75 14.49 4.71 15.65
CA ASN A 75 13.45 3.95 16.29
C ASN A 75 12.05 4.55 16.06
N GLU A 76 11.03 3.95 16.67
CA GLU A 76 9.63 4.35 16.60
C GLU A 76 9.31 5.72 17.22
N GLU A 77 10.22 6.28 18.03
CA GLU A 77 10.13 7.59 18.65
C GLU A 77 10.86 8.68 17.85
N GLY A 78 11.48 8.32 16.71
CA GLY A 78 12.30 9.25 15.93
C GLY A 78 13.67 9.54 16.56
N LYS A 79 14.19 8.63 17.39
CA LYS A 79 15.52 8.71 17.98
C LYS A 79 16.52 7.88 17.18
N ALA A 80 17.68 8.45 16.88
CA ALA A 80 18.76 7.73 16.21
C ALA A 80 19.36 6.66 17.14
N TYR A 81 19.73 5.51 16.57
CA TYR A 81 20.49 4.50 17.29
C TYR A 81 21.96 4.94 17.44
N ILE A 82 22.51 4.71 18.63
CA ILE A 82 23.94 4.94 18.90
C ILE A 82 24.71 3.73 18.39
N LYS A 83 25.70 3.99 17.54
CA LYS A 83 26.52 2.95 16.93
C LYS A 83 27.95 2.95 17.50
N ASN A 84 28.48 1.77 17.64
CA ASN A 84 29.90 1.55 17.92
C ASN A 84 30.78 1.93 16.70
N THR A 85 32.09 1.92 16.90
CA THR A 85 33.08 2.20 15.84
C THR A 85 33.06 1.16 14.71
N ASP A 86 32.56 -0.05 14.96
CA ASP A 86 32.38 -1.13 13.98
C ASP A 86 31.04 -1.06 13.21
N GLY A 87 30.22 -0.05 13.51
CA GLY A 87 28.92 0.16 12.89
C GLY A 87 27.75 -0.62 13.53
N THR A 88 28.00 -1.44 14.55
CA THR A 88 26.94 -2.16 15.29
C THR A 88 26.21 -1.22 16.23
N ILE A 89 24.90 -1.52 16.51
CA ILE A 89 24.12 -0.75 17.47
C ILE A 89 24.55 -1.12 18.88
N GLU A 90 24.86 -0.10 19.68
CA GLU A 90 25.28 -0.26 21.07
C GLU A 90 24.12 -0.69 21.97
N ARG A 91 24.41 -1.56 22.96
CA ARG A 91 23.47 -1.93 24.01
C ARG A 91 23.88 -1.34 25.36
N ASP A 92 22.90 -1.06 26.21
CA ASP A 92 23.10 -0.66 27.58
C ASP A 92 23.41 -1.92 28.49
N ALA A 93 23.72 -1.67 29.76
CA ALA A 93 23.98 -2.74 30.72
C ALA A 93 22.79 -3.68 30.97
N ASN A 94 21.55 -3.24 30.65
CA ASN A 94 20.34 -4.04 30.79
C ASN A 94 20.04 -4.82 29.49
N GLY A 95 20.82 -4.63 28.42
CA GLY A 95 20.64 -5.27 27.14
C GLY A 95 19.68 -4.54 26.20
N ASN A 96 19.22 -3.32 26.53
CA ASN A 96 18.40 -2.53 25.62
C ASN A 96 19.27 -1.82 24.60
N LEU A 97 18.69 -1.56 23.41
CA LEU A 97 19.38 -0.81 22.38
C LEU A 97 19.51 0.66 22.79
N LYS A 98 20.73 1.20 22.71
CA LYS A 98 20.98 2.60 23.00
C LYS A 98 20.49 3.48 21.87
N VAL A 99 19.76 4.53 22.23
CA VAL A 99 19.28 5.58 21.35
C VAL A 99 19.70 6.95 21.88
N GLU A 100 19.75 7.93 21.00
CA GLU A 100 19.97 9.32 21.42
C GLU A 100 18.87 9.79 22.40
N ALA A 101 19.21 10.69 23.30
CA ALA A 101 18.28 11.15 24.35
C ALA A 101 17.06 11.86 23.76
N ASN A 102 17.27 12.66 22.68
CA ASN A 102 16.24 13.44 22.02
C ASN A 102 15.88 12.84 20.66
N SER A 103 14.60 12.92 20.31
CA SER A 103 14.17 12.67 18.94
C SER A 103 14.67 13.78 18.01
N LYS A 104 14.93 13.41 16.75
CA LYS A 104 15.28 14.37 15.70
C LYS A 104 14.01 14.76 14.93
N PRO A 105 13.72 16.05 14.76
CA PRO A 105 12.52 16.51 14.04
C PRO A 105 12.42 15.92 12.63
N GLU A 106 13.55 15.64 11.98
CA GLU A 106 13.61 15.00 10.67
C GLU A 106 13.07 13.57 10.70
N TYR A 107 13.41 12.76 11.71
CA TYR A 107 12.93 11.38 11.87
C TYR A 107 11.46 11.32 12.31
N GLU A 108 11.01 12.28 13.13
CA GLU A 108 9.59 12.41 13.46
C GLU A 108 8.75 12.72 12.21
N ASN A 109 9.23 13.61 11.36
CA ASN A 109 8.57 13.93 10.10
C ASN A 109 8.59 12.75 9.13
N LEU A 110 9.70 12.00 9.06
CA LEU A 110 9.79 10.77 8.27
C LEU A 110 8.79 9.71 8.76
N LEU A 111 8.68 9.50 10.07
CA LEU A 111 7.69 8.59 10.66
C LEU A 111 6.25 9.00 10.31
N LYS A 112 5.95 10.30 10.33
CA LYS A 112 4.63 10.81 9.89
C LYS A 112 4.39 10.50 8.41
N GLN A 113 5.38 10.72 7.55
CA GLN A 113 5.29 10.38 6.12
C GLN A 113 5.12 8.87 5.91
N MET A 114 5.89 8.05 6.63
CA MET A 114 5.78 6.59 6.55
C MET A 114 4.45 6.04 7.09
N LYS A 115 3.78 6.75 8.02
CA LYS A 115 2.44 6.41 8.55
C LYS A 115 1.31 6.97 7.71
N SER A 116 1.59 7.83 6.73
CA SER A 116 0.57 8.53 5.96
C SER A 116 -0.14 7.59 5.01
N SER A 117 -1.46 7.70 4.98
CA SER A 117 -2.30 7.02 4.01
C SER A 117 -2.17 7.66 2.63
N LEU A 118 -2.21 6.82 1.61
CA LEU A 118 -2.35 7.22 0.21
C LEU A 118 -3.79 6.98 -0.19
N SER A 119 -4.46 8.02 -0.67
CA SER A 119 -5.84 7.94 -1.11
C SER A 119 -5.96 8.04 -2.62
N VAL A 120 -6.96 7.37 -3.16
CA VAL A 120 -7.34 7.43 -4.57
C VAL A 120 -8.84 7.67 -4.66
N GLU A 121 -9.25 8.50 -5.61
CA GLU A 121 -10.66 8.67 -5.93
C GLU A 121 -11.13 7.48 -6.77
N VAL A 122 -12.02 6.68 -6.20
CA VAL A 122 -12.54 5.44 -6.81
C VAL A 122 -13.87 5.64 -7.54
N SER A 123 -14.57 6.74 -7.24
CA SER A 123 -15.78 7.19 -7.92
C SER A 123 -15.92 8.69 -7.66
N ASN A 124 -16.75 9.38 -8.43
CA ASN A 124 -16.91 10.83 -8.32
C ASN A 124 -17.22 11.25 -6.87
N GLY A 125 -16.28 11.99 -6.24
CA GLY A 125 -16.37 12.44 -4.84
C GLY A 125 -16.08 11.37 -3.78
N VAL A 126 -15.72 10.13 -4.15
CA VAL A 126 -15.44 9.03 -3.20
C VAL A 126 -13.95 8.72 -3.16
N ASN A 127 -13.29 9.18 -2.09
CA ASN A 127 -11.90 8.87 -1.83
C ASN A 127 -11.75 7.62 -0.95
N MET A 128 -10.73 6.81 -1.22
CA MET A 128 -10.41 5.62 -0.46
C MET A 128 -8.91 5.48 -0.24
N ASP A 129 -8.52 5.21 1.02
CA ASP A 129 -7.14 4.88 1.37
C ASP A 129 -6.84 3.43 0.98
N TYR A 130 -5.79 3.22 0.20
CA TYR A 130 -5.48 1.90 -0.36
C TYR A 130 -4.22 1.26 0.20
N ASN A 131 -3.31 2.05 0.79
CA ASN A 131 -2.05 1.52 1.28
C ASN A 131 -2.13 0.98 2.72
N VAL A 132 -1.11 0.18 3.07
CA VAL A 132 -0.75 -0.22 4.43
C VAL A 132 0.71 0.15 4.65
N CYS A 133 1.01 0.74 5.81
CA CYS A 133 2.34 1.28 6.08
C CYS A 133 3.13 0.37 7.01
N ALA A 134 4.46 0.25 6.80
CA ALA A 134 5.34 -0.54 7.66
C ALA A 134 5.23 -0.19 9.15
N PRO A 135 5.18 1.10 9.56
CA PRO A 135 5.00 1.43 10.97
C PRO A 135 3.67 0.93 11.55
N ASN A 136 2.58 0.91 10.76
CA ASN A 136 1.28 0.42 11.25
C ASN A 136 1.27 -1.11 11.43
N ILE A 137 2.09 -1.83 10.65
CA ILE A 137 2.29 -3.28 10.79
C ILE A 137 3.12 -3.57 12.04
N LEU A 138 4.24 -2.86 12.21
CA LEU A 138 5.22 -3.12 13.27
C LEU A 138 4.81 -2.57 14.63
N ILE A 139 4.03 -1.48 14.65
CA ILE A 139 3.61 -0.79 15.88
C ILE A 139 2.08 -0.82 15.95
N SER A 140 1.56 -1.65 16.84
CA SER A 140 0.10 -1.73 17.05
C SER A 140 -0.44 -0.45 17.69
N LYS A 141 -1.67 -0.10 17.36
CA LYS A 141 -2.44 0.96 18.06
C LYS A 141 -2.60 0.69 19.57
N LYS A 142 -2.45 -0.56 20.00
CA LYS A 142 -2.50 -0.97 21.41
C LYS A 142 -1.13 -0.91 22.13
N GLY A 143 -0.10 -0.35 21.47
CA GLY A 143 1.21 -0.12 22.06
C GLY A 143 2.21 -1.28 21.90
N THR A 144 1.83 -2.41 21.32
CA THR A 144 2.77 -3.50 21.03
C THR A 144 3.70 -3.10 19.89
N ASN A 145 5.00 -3.20 20.12
CA ASN A 145 6.05 -2.91 19.16
C ASN A 145 6.79 -4.21 18.77
N ALA A 146 6.53 -4.67 17.54
CA ALA A 146 7.14 -5.90 17.03
C ALA A 146 8.67 -5.81 16.92
N MET A 147 9.22 -4.62 16.63
CA MET A 147 10.67 -4.42 16.55
C MET A 147 11.31 -4.65 17.92
N LYS A 148 10.72 -4.05 18.96
CA LYS A 148 11.17 -4.24 20.34
C LYS A 148 10.98 -5.70 20.77
N LEU A 149 9.81 -6.28 20.50
CA LEU A 149 9.49 -7.66 20.84
C LEU A 149 10.50 -8.65 20.23
N LEU A 150 10.80 -8.55 18.95
CA LEU A 150 11.77 -9.42 18.27
C LEU A 150 13.18 -9.27 18.88
N ASN A 151 13.58 -8.04 19.18
CA ASN A 151 14.83 -7.75 19.84
C ASN A 151 14.91 -8.35 21.26
N ASP A 152 13.86 -8.19 22.05
CA ASP A 152 13.79 -8.71 23.40
C ASP A 152 13.82 -10.25 23.42
N VAL A 153 13.14 -10.89 22.47
CA VAL A 153 13.19 -12.36 22.32
C VAL A 153 14.61 -12.85 22.03
N VAL A 154 15.28 -12.25 21.05
CA VAL A 154 16.65 -12.63 20.69
C VAL A 154 17.61 -12.41 21.86
N ASN A 155 17.49 -11.28 22.55
CA ASN A 155 18.32 -10.94 23.69
C ASN A 155 18.05 -11.84 24.90
N ASN A 156 16.79 -12.26 25.13
CA ASN A 156 16.41 -13.11 26.25
C ASN A 156 16.79 -14.56 26.03
N LEU A 157 16.96 -15.02 24.78
CA LEU A 157 17.49 -16.36 24.48
C LEU A 157 18.95 -16.52 24.93
N ASP A 158 19.70 -15.44 25.09
CA ASP A 158 21.07 -15.44 25.54
C ASP A 158 21.18 -15.51 27.10
N LYS A 159 20.07 -15.32 27.82
CA LYS A 159 20.06 -15.31 29.29
C LYS A 159 19.86 -16.70 29.83
N GLU A 160 20.49 -16.99 31.01
CA GLU A 160 20.40 -18.30 31.66
C GLU A 160 18.96 -18.65 32.09
N ASN A 161 18.17 -17.68 32.56
CA ASN A 161 16.77 -17.86 32.98
C ASN A 161 15.79 -17.39 31.93
N SER A 162 15.94 -17.88 30.70
CA SER A 162 15.17 -17.43 29.56
C SER A 162 13.67 -17.80 29.60
N SER A 163 13.27 -18.84 30.31
CA SER A 163 11.89 -19.36 30.31
C SER A 163 10.84 -18.37 30.82
N GLU A 164 11.11 -17.73 31.97
CA GLU A 164 10.16 -16.79 32.59
C GLU A 164 10.04 -15.50 31.78
N VAL A 165 11.15 -15.03 31.24
CA VAL A 165 11.20 -13.80 30.44
C VAL A 165 10.56 -14.01 29.06
N LEU A 166 10.70 -15.20 28.46
CA LEU A 166 10.07 -15.55 27.18
C LEU A 166 8.54 -15.70 27.30
N ASN A 167 8.02 -16.10 28.46
CA ASN A 167 6.57 -16.15 28.71
C ASN A 167 5.91 -14.76 28.64
N ASN A 168 6.60 -13.71 29.13
CA ASN A 168 6.10 -12.34 28.99
C ASN A 168 6.06 -11.90 27.52
N ASN A 169 7.07 -12.28 26.73
CA ASN A 169 7.10 -11.98 25.29
C ASN A 169 6.04 -12.75 24.50
N LEU A 170 5.52 -13.86 25.03
CA LEU A 170 4.47 -14.64 24.37
C LEU A 170 3.14 -13.87 24.29
N ALA A 171 2.76 -13.18 25.38
CA ALA A 171 1.57 -12.34 25.40
C ALA A 171 1.68 -11.18 24.37
N ASP A 172 2.85 -10.56 24.28
CA ASP A 172 3.08 -9.50 23.28
C ASP A 172 3.07 -10.05 21.84
N MET A 173 3.52 -11.30 21.65
CA MET A 173 3.43 -11.98 20.36
C MET A 173 1.98 -12.23 19.94
N ASP A 174 1.13 -12.67 20.86
CA ASP A 174 -0.31 -12.87 20.59
C ASP A 174 -0.98 -11.55 20.20
N LEU A 175 -0.63 -10.45 20.88
CA LEU A 175 -1.12 -9.12 20.51
C LEU A 175 -0.62 -8.68 19.12
N PHE A 176 0.62 -9.01 18.80
CA PHE A 176 1.17 -8.73 17.47
C PHE A 176 0.46 -9.54 16.37
N ILE A 177 0.22 -10.82 16.59
CA ILE A 177 -0.53 -11.70 15.68
C ILE A 177 -1.96 -11.14 15.49
N ALA A 178 -2.62 -10.73 16.57
CA ALA A 178 -3.93 -10.10 16.50
C ALA A 178 -3.91 -8.81 15.65
N ASN A 179 -2.85 -7.99 15.78
CA ASN A 179 -2.67 -6.79 14.94
C ASN A 179 -2.54 -7.16 13.46
N ILE A 180 -1.73 -8.15 13.12
CA ILE A 180 -1.58 -8.64 11.74
C ILE A 180 -2.92 -9.13 11.18
N ASN A 181 -3.69 -9.88 11.96
CA ASN A 181 -5.00 -10.36 11.53
C ASN A 181 -6.00 -9.21 11.30
N ASN A 182 -5.98 -8.17 12.13
CA ASN A 182 -6.78 -6.97 11.94
C ASN A 182 -6.40 -6.24 10.64
N ILE A 183 -5.09 -6.08 10.38
CA ILE A 183 -4.60 -5.46 9.13
C ILE A 183 -4.99 -6.29 7.91
N ARG A 184 -4.89 -7.62 7.99
CA ARG A 184 -5.37 -8.51 6.91
C ARG A 184 -6.86 -8.32 6.64
N GLY A 185 -7.69 -8.22 7.68
CA GLY A 185 -9.12 -7.92 7.56
C GLY A 185 -9.37 -6.55 6.91
N GLU A 186 -8.60 -5.53 7.30
CA GLU A 186 -8.67 -4.20 6.70
C GLU A 186 -8.31 -4.23 5.20
N VAL A 187 -7.22 -4.91 4.84
CA VAL A 187 -6.81 -5.08 3.44
C VAL A 187 -7.87 -5.81 2.64
N GLY A 188 -8.44 -6.90 3.17
CA GLY A 188 -9.52 -7.64 2.52
C GLY A 188 -10.75 -6.77 2.29
N SER A 189 -11.13 -5.94 3.27
CA SER A 189 -12.23 -4.98 3.12
C SER A 189 -11.94 -3.92 2.05
N LYS A 190 -10.71 -3.38 2.00
CA LYS A 190 -10.27 -2.44 0.97
C LYS A 190 -10.32 -3.07 -0.41
N GLN A 191 -9.88 -4.32 -0.53
CA GLN A 191 -9.91 -5.09 -1.78
C GLN A 191 -11.33 -5.26 -2.31
N ASN A 192 -12.27 -5.69 -1.44
CA ASN A 192 -13.68 -5.85 -1.82
C ASN A 192 -14.32 -4.51 -2.24
N ARG A 193 -14.00 -3.42 -1.54
CA ARG A 193 -14.50 -2.09 -1.91
C ARG A 193 -13.94 -1.62 -3.26
N MET A 194 -12.67 -1.88 -3.55
CA MET A 194 -12.06 -1.57 -4.85
C MET A 194 -12.70 -2.36 -5.98
N GLU A 195 -12.95 -3.66 -5.78
CA GLU A 195 -13.60 -4.51 -6.77
C GLU A 195 -15.04 -4.04 -7.05
N THR A 196 -15.78 -3.70 -5.98
CA THR A 196 -17.13 -3.12 -6.12
C THR A 196 -17.11 -1.80 -6.89
N ALA A 197 -16.18 -0.90 -6.56
CA ALA A 197 -16.04 0.37 -7.25
C ALA A 197 -15.66 0.20 -8.73
N LYS A 198 -14.78 -0.77 -9.03
CA LYS A 198 -14.41 -1.13 -10.39
C LYS A 198 -15.63 -1.60 -11.19
N THR A 199 -16.40 -2.55 -10.67
CA THR A 199 -17.62 -3.05 -11.31
C THR A 199 -18.62 -1.91 -11.55
N GLN A 200 -18.84 -1.06 -10.54
CA GLN A 200 -19.73 0.08 -10.68
C GLN A 200 -19.28 1.06 -11.77
N ASN A 201 -17.98 1.34 -11.88
CA ASN A 201 -17.42 2.20 -12.91
C ASN A 201 -17.55 1.57 -14.31
N GLU A 202 -17.39 0.26 -14.43
CA GLU A 202 -17.59 -0.51 -15.67
C GLU A 202 -19.06 -0.42 -16.13
N ASP A 203 -20.02 -0.62 -15.23
CA ASP A 203 -21.47 -0.50 -15.49
C ASP A 203 -21.85 0.92 -15.89
N GLN A 204 -21.33 1.94 -15.19
CA GLN A 204 -21.55 3.35 -15.55
C GLN A 204 -20.98 3.67 -16.93
N ASN A 205 -19.78 3.17 -17.24
CA ASN A 205 -19.15 3.38 -18.55
C ASN A 205 -19.96 2.72 -19.67
N SER A 206 -20.48 1.51 -19.43
CA SER A 206 -21.39 0.83 -20.37
C SER A 206 -22.66 1.63 -20.59
N SER A 207 -23.30 2.07 -19.52
CA SER A 207 -24.51 2.91 -19.60
C SER A 207 -24.29 4.23 -20.31
N MET A 208 -23.15 4.90 -20.04
CA MET A 208 -22.77 6.13 -20.73
C MET A 208 -22.54 5.90 -22.23
N LYS A 209 -21.90 4.79 -22.62
CA LYS A 209 -21.72 4.42 -24.04
C LYS A 209 -23.06 4.18 -24.74
N GLU A 210 -24.02 3.53 -24.05
CA GLU A 210 -25.36 3.32 -24.60
C GLU A 210 -26.10 4.64 -24.79
N ILE A 211 -26.03 5.56 -23.82
CA ILE A 211 -26.61 6.90 -23.94
C ILE A 211 -25.96 7.68 -25.09
N LEU A 212 -24.63 7.62 -25.20
CA LEU A 212 -23.89 8.28 -26.26
C LEU A 212 -24.31 7.75 -27.63
N SER A 213 -24.40 6.41 -27.80
CA SER A 213 -24.87 5.77 -29.02
C SER A 213 -26.29 6.23 -29.38
N LYS A 214 -27.24 6.23 -28.40
CA LYS A 214 -28.61 6.69 -28.63
C LYS A 214 -28.70 8.17 -28.97
N THR A 215 -27.72 8.98 -28.58
CA THR A 215 -27.74 10.44 -28.80
C THR A 215 -27.02 10.86 -30.08
N GLU A 216 -25.91 10.20 -30.41
CA GLU A 216 -25.01 10.56 -31.51
C GLU A 216 -25.14 9.66 -32.74
N ASP A 217 -25.55 8.38 -32.56
CA ASP A 217 -25.68 7.49 -33.69
C ASP A 217 -26.88 7.88 -34.56
N VAL A 218 -26.60 8.03 -35.82
CA VAL A 218 -27.61 8.37 -36.83
C VAL A 218 -28.29 7.08 -37.28
N ASP A 219 -29.62 7.04 -37.22
CA ASP A 219 -30.38 5.97 -37.88
C ASP A 219 -30.22 6.12 -39.42
N MET A 220 -29.34 5.29 -39.97
CA MET A 220 -29.02 5.28 -41.39
C MET A 220 -30.24 4.98 -42.25
N ALA A 221 -31.21 4.19 -41.75
CA ALA A 221 -32.43 3.88 -42.48
C ALA A 221 -33.33 5.14 -42.60
N GLU A 222 -33.54 5.85 -41.50
CA GLU A 222 -34.29 7.10 -41.45
C GLU A 222 -33.65 8.16 -42.36
N LYS A 223 -32.35 8.36 -42.26
CA LYS A 223 -31.61 9.34 -43.05
C LYS A 223 -31.56 9.00 -44.56
N THR A 224 -31.55 7.73 -44.89
CA THR A 224 -31.64 7.28 -46.30
C THR A 224 -33.01 7.57 -46.87
N ILE A 225 -34.10 7.35 -46.11
CA ILE A 225 -35.46 7.69 -46.52
C ILE A 225 -35.61 9.23 -46.66
N GLU A 226 -35.10 10.00 -45.73
CA GLU A 226 -35.09 11.46 -45.78
C GLU A 226 -34.36 11.96 -47.04
N LEU A 227 -33.19 11.41 -47.32
CA LEU A 227 -32.43 11.76 -48.56
C LEU A 227 -33.20 11.42 -49.80
N ALA A 228 -33.81 10.24 -49.92
CA ALA A 228 -34.62 9.84 -51.07
C ALA A 228 -35.84 10.77 -51.26
N THR A 229 -36.46 11.16 -50.13
CA THR A 229 -37.60 12.11 -50.15
C THR A 229 -37.15 13.47 -50.66
N LEU A 230 -36.03 14.01 -50.13
CA LEU A 230 -35.47 15.30 -50.57
C LEU A 230 -35.09 15.29 -52.09
N GLN A 231 -34.49 14.18 -52.56
CA GLN A 231 -34.18 14.00 -53.98
C GLN A 231 -35.44 14.00 -54.83
N SER A 232 -36.51 13.34 -54.39
CA SER A 232 -37.79 13.33 -55.09
C SER A 232 -38.42 14.72 -55.17
N VAL A 233 -38.43 15.47 -54.07
CA VAL A 233 -38.87 16.84 -53.96
C VAL A 233 -38.07 17.77 -54.91
N TYR A 234 -36.76 17.60 -54.95
CA TYR A 234 -35.86 18.35 -55.79
C TYR A 234 -36.17 18.12 -57.24
N VAL A 235 -36.34 16.89 -57.74
CA VAL A 235 -36.71 16.52 -59.08
C VAL A 235 -38.07 17.08 -59.41
N ALA A 236 -39.08 16.94 -58.54
CA ALA A 236 -40.41 17.52 -58.74
C ALA A 236 -40.38 19.08 -58.91
N SER A 237 -39.56 19.74 -58.10
CA SER A 237 -39.36 21.19 -58.15
C SER A 237 -38.77 21.64 -59.46
N LEU A 238 -37.79 20.89 -60.01
CA LEU A 238 -37.20 21.16 -61.32
C LEU A 238 -38.24 20.99 -62.48
N GLN A 239 -39.07 19.90 -62.32
CA GLN A 239 -40.13 19.67 -63.35
C GLN A 239 -41.18 20.78 -63.34
N VAL A 240 -41.63 21.22 -62.17
CA VAL A 240 -42.58 22.34 -62.05
C VAL A 240 -41.99 23.63 -62.60
N SER A 241 -40.73 23.92 -62.26
CA SER A 241 -40.03 25.10 -62.77
C SER A 241 -39.91 25.07 -64.27
N ALA A 242 -39.55 23.93 -64.86
CA ALA A 242 -39.51 23.77 -66.32
C ALA A 242 -40.87 23.94 -66.98
N ALA A 243 -41.95 23.44 -66.40
CA ALA A 243 -43.31 23.55 -66.87
C ALA A 243 -43.80 25.03 -66.88
N ILE A 244 -43.41 25.80 -65.86
CA ILE A 244 -43.76 27.24 -65.80
C ILE A 244 -43.01 28.04 -66.87
N ILE A 245 -41.73 27.78 -67.07
CA ILE A 245 -40.90 28.46 -68.08
C ILE A 245 -41.41 28.16 -69.48
N GLN A 246 -41.78 26.91 -69.77
CA GLN A 246 -42.32 26.56 -71.12
C GLN A 246 -43.64 27.25 -71.41
N LYS A 247 -44.58 27.40 -70.50
CA LYS A 247 -45.84 28.14 -70.73
C LYS A 247 -45.63 29.65 -70.97
N SER A 248 -44.66 30.23 -70.25
CA SER A 248 -44.30 31.63 -70.39
C SER A 248 -43.78 32.02 -71.78
N LEU A 249 -43.13 31.11 -72.49
CA LEU A 249 -42.58 31.34 -73.81
C LEU A 249 -43.63 31.14 -74.91
N VAL A 250 -44.66 30.31 -74.78
CA VAL A 250 -45.69 30.00 -75.71
C VAL A 250 -46.82 31.03 -75.70
N ASP A 251 -47.12 31.66 -74.58
CA ASP A 251 -48.17 32.69 -74.45
C ASP A 251 -47.71 34.10 -74.98
N PHE A 252 -46.45 34.26 -75.43
CA PHE A 252 -45.87 35.52 -75.85
C PHE A 252 -45.61 35.58 -77.37
N ILE A 253 -46.00 34.56 -78.13
CA ILE A 253 -45.97 34.49 -79.55
C ILE A 253 -47.41 34.41 -80.08
#